data_a873cd69cb67fd249ea4bedbff63186b
#
_entry.id   a873cd69cb67fd249ea4bedbff63186b
#
_cell.length_a   1.000
_cell.length_b   1.000
_cell.length_c   1.000
_cell.angle_alpha   90.00
_cell.angle_beta   90.00
_cell.angle_gamma   90.00
#
_symmetry.space_group_name_H-M   'P 1'
#
loop_
_entity.id
_entity.type
_entity.pdbx_description
1 polymer ?
#
loop_
_entity_poly.entity_id
_entity_poly.type
_entity_poly.pdbx_seq_one_letter_code
_entity_poly.pdbx_strand_id
1 'polypeptide(L)'
;MPLDDATTRAGRIVRAACPHDCPDTCAMLVTVEDGRAIDIRGAPDHPPTAGTLCTKVAHYLDRTYSADRVRHPMRRVGTKGEGRFARISWEEALDEIAQRFGAIAESADGPQAILPYSYAGTMGLLQGSSMDRRFFHRLGASLLDRTICSAAGKAGWAAVIGASIGMDVEAFVDSKLILIWGSNPITSSLHFWARAQEAKRRGAKLVAIDPYRSATAQKCHVHVALLPGTDGALALALMHVLMRDDLVDIDYVDRHTVGYEALRERAAEWTPERAAKVCGIDSRQIVELAHDYGSIRPAAIRLNYGMQRVHGGGNAVRAIACLPALVGAWRHPAGGALLSSSGTFPMQKNALERPDLIRGMPRTINMSAIGEALTRMDDPPIRAIYVYNSNPVAVAPESSSVTRGFAREDLFCVVHEIF
;
A
#
# COMPACT_ATOMS: atom_id res chain seq x y z
N MET A 1 -13.49 29.18 13.80
CA MET A 1 -14.68 29.88 13.32
C MET A 1 -15.87 28.95 13.49
N PRO A 2 -16.92 29.32 14.19
CA PRO A 2 -18.13 28.52 14.27
C PRO A 2 -18.81 28.52 12.90
N LEU A 3 -19.29 27.36 12.49
CA LEU A 3 -20.06 27.20 11.27
C LEU A 3 -21.48 27.72 11.55
N ASP A 4 -21.88 28.72 10.78
CA ASP A 4 -23.23 29.31 10.86
C ASP A 4 -24.29 28.24 10.58
N ASP A 5 -25.31 28.26 11.44
CA ASP A 5 -26.48 27.40 11.43
C ASP A 5 -27.51 27.95 10.40
N ALA A 6 -27.26 27.63 9.12
CA ALA A 6 -28.19 27.89 8.04
C ALA A 6 -29.15 26.72 7.86
N THR A 7 -30.14 26.61 8.74
CA THR A 7 -31.28 25.71 8.61
C THR A 7 -32.26 26.20 7.55
N THR A 8 -32.02 25.85 6.33
CA THR A 8 -33.06 25.61 5.31
C THR A 8 -33.03 24.14 4.96
N ARG A 9 -34.09 23.51 4.51
CA ARG A 9 -34.22 22.08 4.09
C ARG A 9 -33.03 21.48 3.30
N ALA A 10 -31.88 22.11 3.35
CA ALA A 10 -30.58 21.67 2.90
C ALA A 10 -29.94 20.85 4.01
N GLY A 11 -29.66 19.59 3.75
CA GLY A 11 -29.11 18.64 4.74
C GLY A 11 -27.82 19.12 5.37
N ARG A 12 -27.55 18.68 6.61
CA ARG A 12 -26.31 18.99 7.34
C ARG A 12 -25.10 18.45 6.57
N ILE A 13 -24.10 19.30 6.29
CA ILE A 13 -22.84 18.87 5.70
C ILE A 13 -21.89 18.39 6.82
N VAL A 14 -21.40 17.15 6.68
CA VAL A 14 -20.45 16.52 7.59
C VAL A 14 -19.13 16.30 6.85
N ARG A 15 -18.03 16.77 7.44
CA ARG A 15 -16.68 16.44 6.93
C ARG A 15 -16.31 15.01 7.30
N ALA A 16 -15.76 14.30 6.34
CA ALA A 16 -15.29 12.92 6.49
C ALA A 16 -13.98 12.72 5.73
N ALA A 17 -13.33 11.60 5.99
CA ALA A 17 -12.13 11.15 5.26
C ALA A 17 -12.42 9.83 4.56
N CYS A 18 -11.83 9.64 3.39
CA CYS A 18 -11.88 8.38 2.66
C CYS A 18 -11.15 7.28 3.47
N PRO A 19 -11.80 6.13 3.75
CA PRO A 19 -11.21 5.07 4.56
C PRO A 19 -10.34 4.10 3.76
N HIS A 20 -10.16 4.30 2.46
CA HIS A 20 -9.35 3.39 1.65
C HIS A 20 -7.86 3.52 1.93
N ASP A 21 -7.15 2.39 1.80
CA ASP A 21 -5.69 2.34 1.69
C ASP A 21 -5.27 2.89 0.32
N CYS A 22 -5.14 4.21 0.25
CA CYS A 22 -4.86 4.94 -0.97
C CYS A 22 -3.96 6.15 -0.64
N PRO A 23 -2.92 6.43 -1.45
CA PRO A 23 -2.03 7.56 -1.21
C PRO A 23 -2.72 8.93 -1.35
N ASP A 24 -3.89 8.99 -1.95
CA ASP A 24 -4.60 10.24 -2.24
C ASP A 24 -5.30 10.84 -1.01
N THR A 25 -5.60 10.03 0.04
CA THR A 25 -6.12 10.50 1.35
C THR A 25 -7.28 11.49 1.29
N CYS A 26 -8.24 11.29 0.39
CA CYS A 26 -9.30 12.25 0.06
C CYS A 26 -10.11 12.70 1.28
N ALA A 27 -10.26 14.01 1.45
CA ALA A 27 -11.26 14.61 2.33
C ALA A 27 -12.60 14.71 1.59
N MET A 28 -13.69 14.45 2.31
CA MET A 28 -15.05 14.38 1.77
C MET A 28 -15.98 15.31 2.52
N LEU A 29 -17.02 15.80 1.81
CA LEU A 29 -18.18 16.46 2.35
C LEU A 29 -19.40 15.57 2.10
N VAL A 30 -20.05 15.15 3.17
CA VAL A 30 -21.23 14.28 3.14
C VAL A 30 -22.45 15.07 3.53
N THR A 31 -23.46 15.15 2.67
CA THR A 31 -24.75 15.77 3.00
C THR A 31 -25.64 14.74 3.68
N VAL A 32 -26.16 15.09 4.86
CA VAL A 32 -27.00 14.21 5.69
C VAL A 32 -28.35 14.86 5.92
N GLU A 33 -29.42 14.18 5.53
CA GLU A 33 -30.81 14.55 5.80
C GLU A 33 -31.49 13.43 6.58
N ASP A 34 -32.19 13.77 7.66
CA ASP A 34 -32.92 12.83 8.53
C ASP A 34 -32.10 11.59 8.94
N GLY A 35 -30.81 11.83 9.26
CA GLY A 35 -29.88 10.77 9.65
C GLY A 35 -29.37 9.89 8.50
N ARG A 36 -29.71 10.20 7.25
CA ARG A 36 -29.29 9.46 6.06
C ARG A 36 -28.37 10.34 5.20
N ALA A 37 -27.24 9.78 4.80
CA ALA A 37 -26.36 10.40 3.81
C ALA A 37 -27.03 10.34 2.43
N ILE A 38 -27.15 11.50 1.77
CA ILE A 38 -27.83 11.63 0.47
C ILE A 38 -26.91 12.07 -0.67
N ASP A 39 -25.78 12.70 -0.32
CA ASP A 39 -24.75 13.13 -1.28
C ASP A 39 -23.36 13.02 -0.69
N ILE A 40 -22.36 12.79 -1.54
CA ILE A 40 -20.96 12.74 -1.19
C ILE A 40 -20.12 13.43 -2.28
N ARG A 41 -19.28 14.37 -1.87
CA ARG A 41 -18.37 15.10 -2.75
C ARG A 41 -17.01 15.31 -2.09
N GLY A 42 -16.00 15.61 -2.90
CA GLY A 42 -14.67 15.96 -2.37
C GLY A 42 -14.68 17.35 -1.72
N ALA A 43 -13.85 17.53 -0.70
CA ALA A 43 -13.64 18.81 -0.05
C ALA A 43 -12.74 19.70 -0.93
N PRO A 44 -13.22 20.86 -1.43
CA PRO A 44 -12.45 21.71 -2.35
C PRO A 44 -11.18 22.29 -1.74
N ASP A 45 -11.17 22.46 -0.43
CA ASP A 45 -10.07 22.99 0.37
C ASP A 45 -9.02 21.96 0.77
N HIS A 46 -9.17 20.70 0.34
CA HIS A 46 -8.16 19.65 0.58
C HIS A 46 -7.04 19.73 -0.48
N PRO A 47 -5.81 20.14 -0.10
CA PRO A 47 -4.77 20.48 -1.07
C PRO A 47 -4.39 19.35 -2.03
N PRO A 48 -4.22 18.08 -1.57
CA PRO A 48 -3.86 16.99 -2.48
C PRO A 48 -4.90 16.70 -3.55
N THR A 49 -6.21 16.80 -3.23
CA THR A 49 -7.30 16.32 -4.09
C THR A 49 -8.16 17.41 -4.71
N ALA A 50 -8.12 18.64 -4.16
CA ALA A 50 -8.83 19.83 -4.69
C ALA A 50 -10.31 19.55 -5.05
N GLY A 51 -11.02 18.85 -4.17
CA GLY A 51 -12.44 18.54 -4.33
C GLY A 51 -12.76 17.38 -5.29
N THR A 52 -11.77 16.69 -5.82
CA THR A 52 -12.00 15.53 -6.70
C THR A 52 -12.13 14.25 -5.87
N LEU A 53 -13.03 13.36 -6.26
CA LEU A 53 -13.12 11.98 -5.76
C LEU A 53 -12.95 10.99 -6.90
N CYS A 54 -12.37 9.83 -6.60
CA CYS A 54 -12.33 8.72 -7.56
C CYS A 54 -13.73 8.08 -7.70
N THR A 55 -13.94 7.34 -8.77
CA THR A 55 -15.23 6.68 -9.07
C THR A 55 -15.69 5.75 -7.94
N LYS A 56 -14.77 5.06 -7.24
CA LYS A 56 -15.14 4.18 -6.12
C LYS A 56 -15.81 4.95 -4.97
N VAL A 57 -15.23 6.09 -4.60
CA VAL A 57 -15.70 6.89 -3.46
C VAL A 57 -16.90 7.74 -3.82
N ALA A 58 -16.99 8.22 -5.04
CA ALA A 58 -18.18 8.94 -5.53
C ALA A 58 -19.48 8.10 -5.44
N HIS A 59 -19.35 6.76 -5.49
CA HIS A 59 -20.47 5.79 -5.39
C HIS A 59 -20.58 5.11 -4.01
N TYR A 60 -20.00 5.70 -2.96
CA TYR A 60 -20.04 5.09 -1.62
C TYR A 60 -21.44 4.94 -1.03
N LEU A 61 -22.36 5.80 -1.39
CA LEU A 61 -23.74 5.72 -0.89
C LEU A 61 -24.44 4.48 -1.43
N ASP A 62 -24.19 4.11 -2.70
CA ASP A 62 -24.74 2.89 -3.30
C ASP A 62 -24.28 1.66 -2.52
N ARG A 63 -22.98 1.61 -2.17
CA ARG A 63 -22.42 0.56 -1.33
C ARG A 63 -22.96 0.60 0.10
N THR A 64 -23.07 1.78 0.70
CA THR A 64 -23.52 1.95 2.08
C THR A 64 -24.95 1.50 2.28
N TYR A 65 -25.80 1.74 1.30
CA TYR A 65 -27.24 1.43 1.34
C TYR A 65 -27.64 0.24 0.47
N SER A 66 -26.67 -0.55 0.00
CA SER A 66 -26.94 -1.76 -0.78
C SER A 66 -27.85 -2.74 -0.01
N ALA A 67 -28.79 -3.33 -0.71
CA ALA A 67 -29.64 -4.39 -0.18
C ALA A 67 -28.88 -5.67 0.16
N ASP A 68 -27.74 -5.90 -0.54
CA ASP A 68 -26.90 -7.09 -0.36
C ASP A 68 -26.00 -7.02 0.88
N ARG A 69 -26.03 -5.88 1.60
CA ARG A 69 -25.19 -5.68 2.76
C ARG A 69 -25.60 -6.62 3.91
N VAL A 70 -24.62 -7.34 4.46
CA VAL A 70 -24.78 -8.16 5.66
C VAL A 70 -25.01 -7.24 6.87
N ARG A 71 -26.23 -7.28 7.44
CA ARG A 71 -26.65 -6.38 8.55
C ARG A 71 -26.80 -7.09 9.87
N HIS A 72 -26.71 -8.41 9.90
CA HIS A 72 -26.92 -9.25 11.07
C HIS A 72 -25.88 -10.34 11.11
N PRO A 73 -25.47 -10.81 12.30
CA PRO A 73 -24.67 -12.02 12.41
C PRO A 73 -25.37 -13.23 11.79
N MET A 74 -24.57 -14.09 11.17
CA MET A 74 -25.07 -15.28 10.52
C MET A 74 -24.22 -16.48 10.92
N ARG A 75 -24.86 -17.61 11.21
CA ARG A 75 -24.20 -18.89 11.48
C ARG A 75 -24.32 -19.78 10.27
N ARG A 76 -23.23 -20.43 9.88
CA ARG A 76 -23.23 -21.44 8.83
C ARG A 76 -24.13 -22.61 9.22
N VAL A 77 -24.96 -23.06 8.29
CA VAL A 77 -25.76 -24.26 8.38
C VAL A 77 -25.41 -25.20 7.22
N GLY A 78 -25.01 -26.43 7.51
CA GLY A 78 -24.47 -27.35 6.52
C GLY A 78 -22.95 -27.35 6.42
N THR A 79 -22.40 -28.03 5.42
CA THR A 79 -20.98 -28.20 5.18
C THR A 79 -20.34 -26.90 4.64
N LYS A 80 -19.03 -26.72 4.84
CA LYS A 80 -18.31 -25.59 4.27
C LYS A 80 -18.37 -25.63 2.74
N GLY A 81 -18.60 -24.47 2.14
CA GLY A 81 -18.74 -24.33 0.69
C GLY A 81 -20.19 -24.37 0.18
N GLU A 82 -21.16 -24.82 0.95
CA GLU A 82 -22.58 -24.81 0.53
C GLU A 82 -23.19 -23.40 0.49
N GLY A 83 -22.57 -22.40 1.16
CA GLY A 83 -23.06 -21.02 1.17
C GLY A 83 -24.38 -20.82 1.92
N ARG A 84 -24.76 -21.76 2.80
CA ARG A 84 -26.00 -21.68 3.57
C ARG A 84 -25.75 -21.12 4.96
N PHE A 85 -26.49 -20.05 5.32
CA PHE A 85 -26.36 -19.35 6.58
C PHE A 85 -27.74 -19.09 7.19
N ALA A 86 -27.82 -19.15 8.51
CA ALA A 86 -28.99 -18.74 9.30
C ALA A 86 -28.65 -17.50 10.10
N ARG A 87 -29.58 -16.54 10.16
CA ARG A 87 -29.45 -15.35 11.00
C ARG A 87 -29.48 -15.76 12.48
N ILE A 88 -28.58 -15.15 13.28
CA ILE A 88 -28.53 -15.28 14.73
C ILE A 88 -28.51 -13.87 15.37
N SER A 89 -28.65 -13.78 16.69
CA SER A 89 -28.46 -12.54 17.43
C SER A 89 -26.98 -12.20 17.62
N TRP A 90 -26.68 -10.98 18.01
CA TRP A 90 -25.31 -10.56 18.39
C TRP A 90 -24.84 -11.29 19.63
N GLU A 91 -25.74 -11.51 20.62
CA GLU A 91 -25.42 -12.27 21.83
C GLU A 91 -25.01 -13.70 21.48
N GLU A 92 -25.82 -14.41 20.69
CA GLU A 92 -25.48 -15.78 20.23
C GLU A 92 -24.14 -15.82 19.48
N ALA A 93 -23.86 -14.82 18.62
CA ALA A 93 -22.61 -14.79 17.88
C ALA A 93 -21.39 -14.55 18.80
N LEU A 94 -21.50 -13.61 19.72
CA LEU A 94 -20.44 -13.27 20.67
C LEU A 94 -20.19 -14.40 21.67
N ASP A 95 -21.23 -15.03 22.17
CA ASP A 95 -21.14 -16.16 23.10
C ASP A 95 -20.46 -17.37 22.42
N GLU A 96 -20.85 -17.68 21.18
CA GLU A 96 -20.20 -18.78 20.43
C GLU A 96 -18.71 -18.48 20.18
N ILE A 97 -18.36 -17.26 19.78
CA ILE A 97 -16.95 -16.88 19.57
C ILE A 97 -16.18 -16.99 20.89
N ALA A 98 -16.71 -16.45 21.97
CA ALA A 98 -16.07 -16.48 23.29
C ALA A 98 -15.86 -17.92 23.77
N GLN A 99 -16.89 -18.77 23.66
CA GLN A 99 -16.82 -20.19 24.04
C GLN A 99 -15.77 -20.95 23.21
N ARG A 100 -15.78 -20.76 21.87
CA ARG A 100 -14.84 -21.45 20.97
C ARG A 100 -13.39 -21.00 21.21
N PHE A 101 -13.17 -19.68 21.35
CA PHE A 101 -11.83 -19.15 21.62
C PHE A 101 -11.34 -19.57 23.00
N GLY A 102 -12.19 -19.56 24.02
CA GLY A 102 -11.88 -20.04 25.37
C GLY A 102 -11.45 -21.50 25.34
N ALA A 103 -12.27 -22.38 24.74
CA ALA A 103 -11.97 -23.81 24.63
C ALA A 103 -10.64 -24.09 23.90
N ILE A 104 -10.32 -23.35 22.84
CA ILE A 104 -9.04 -23.48 22.12
C ILE A 104 -7.90 -22.99 23.00
N ALA A 105 -8.04 -21.85 23.66
CA ALA A 105 -7.00 -21.25 24.49
C ALA A 105 -6.64 -22.12 25.72
N GLU A 106 -7.61 -22.86 26.24
CA GLU A 106 -7.46 -23.79 27.37
C GLU A 106 -7.02 -25.20 26.94
N SER A 107 -7.08 -25.50 25.64
CA SER A 107 -6.64 -26.81 25.12
C SER A 107 -5.12 -26.96 25.10
N ALA A 108 -4.63 -28.16 24.79
CA ALA A 108 -3.20 -28.42 24.60
C ALA A 108 -2.57 -27.59 23.46
N ASP A 109 -3.37 -27.18 22.43
CA ASP A 109 -2.93 -26.33 21.33
C ASP A 109 -2.71 -24.87 21.78
N GLY A 110 -3.40 -24.43 22.85
CA GLY A 110 -3.25 -23.12 23.46
C GLY A 110 -3.71 -21.94 22.58
N PRO A 111 -3.60 -20.71 23.08
CA PRO A 111 -4.14 -19.52 22.39
C PRO A 111 -3.43 -19.20 21.07
N GLN A 112 -2.23 -19.70 20.83
CA GLN A 112 -1.55 -19.52 19.55
C GLN A 112 -2.15 -20.34 18.40
N ALA A 113 -3.11 -21.24 18.68
CA ALA A 113 -3.94 -21.89 17.67
C ALA A 113 -5.04 -20.94 17.11
N ILE A 114 -5.17 -19.73 17.66
CA ILE A 114 -6.07 -18.69 17.18
C ILE A 114 -5.27 -17.68 16.37
N LEU A 115 -5.69 -17.41 15.14
CA LEU A 115 -5.05 -16.46 14.24
C LEU A 115 -5.99 -15.31 13.86
N PRO A 116 -5.72 -14.05 14.27
CA PRO A 116 -6.35 -12.89 13.66
C PRO A 116 -5.75 -12.63 12.28
N TYR A 117 -6.60 -12.47 11.27
CA TYR A 117 -6.17 -12.17 9.91
C TYR A 117 -6.83 -10.88 9.41
N SER A 118 -6.05 -9.83 9.28
CA SER A 118 -6.54 -8.54 8.77
C SER A 118 -5.50 -7.84 7.93
N TYR A 119 -5.97 -7.02 7.00
CA TYR A 119 -5.09 -6.15 6.23
C TYR A 119 -5.78 -4.84 5.82
N ALA A 120 -5.42 -4.30 4.67
CA ALA A 120 -5.86 -3.03 4.15
C ALA A 120 -7.24 -3.12 3.47
N GLY A 121 -8.30 -3.26 4.25
CA GLY A 121 -9.67 -3.03 3.80
C GLY A 121 -10.02 -1.56 4.00
N THR A 122 -10.80 -1.26 5.03
CA THR A 122 -10.98 0.12 5.52
C THR A 122 -9.84 0.48 6.46
N MET A 123 -9.08 1.52 6.12
CA MET A 123 -7.92 1.98 6.87
C MET A 123 -8.34 3.00 7.93
N GLY A 124 -8.66 2.52 9.11
CA GLY A 124 -8.96 3.39 10.23
C GLY A 124 -8.36 2.83 11.51
N LEU A 125 -7.88 3.71 12.40
CA LEU A 125 -7.24 3.31 13.65
C LEU A 125 -8.25 2.79 14.69
N LEU A 126 -9.55 2.96 14.47
CA LEU A 126 -10.58 2.39 15.35
C LEU A 126 -10.91 0.94 14.99
N GLN A 127 -11.01 0.61 13.70
CA GLN A 127 -11.38 -0.71 13.22
C GLN A 127 -10.19 -1.60 12.85
N GLY A 128 -8.98 -1.07 12.85
CA GLY A 128 -7.77 -1.83 12.58
C GLY A 128 -6.54 -1.20 13.22
N SER A 129 -5.67 -2.00 13.82
CA SER A 129 -4.45 -1.55 14.51
C SER A 129 -4.70 -0.78 15.83
N SER A 130 -5.76 -1.11 16.57
CA SER A 130 -5.98 -0.59 17.93
C SER A 130 -6.67 -1.62 18.83
N MET A 131 -8.00 -1.58 19.00
CA MET A 131 -8.72 -2.48 19.91
C MET A 131 -8.62 -3.95 19.48
N ASP A 132 -8.60 -4.24 18.19
CA ASP A 132 -8.35 -5.56 17.64
C ASP A 132 -7.01 -6.12 18.12
N ARG A 133 -5.93 -5.31 18.06
CA ARG A 133 -4.61 -5.74 18.54
C ARG A 133 -4.60 -6.01 20.02
N ARG A 134 -5.17 -5.11 20.83
CA ARG A 134 -5.28 -5.26 22.28
C ARG A 134 -5.97 -6.55 22.67
N PHE A 135 -7.07 -6.89 22.01
CA PHE A 135 -7.81 -8.10 22.27
C PHE A 135 -6.95 -9.35 22.00
N PHE A 136 -6.38 -9.47 20.81
CA PHE A 136 -5.58 -10.64 20.44
C PHE A 136 -4.25 -10.72 21.19
N HIS A 137 -3.61 -9.58 21.51
CA HIS A 137 -2.43 -9.55 22.37
C HIS A 137 -2.76 -10.07 23.78
N ARG A 138 -3.86 -9.61 24.34
CA ARG A 138 -4.31 -10.06 25.67
C ARG A 138 -4.70 -11.53 25.69
N LEU A 139 -5.32 -12.03 24.63
CA LEU A 139 -5.69 -13.43 24.46
C LEU A 139 -4.45 -14.35 24.36
N GLY A 140 -3.33 -13.85 23.85
CA GLY A 140 -2.13 -14.63 23.56
C GLY A 140 -2.17 -15.35 22.21
N ALA A 141 -3.00 -14.86 21.28
CA ALA A 141 -3.13 -15.39 19.93
C ALA A 141 -1.83 -15.27 19.11
N SER A 142 -1.72 -16.03 18.02
CA SER A 142 -0.66 -15.85 17.03
C SER A 142 -0.66 -14.44 16.48
N LEU A 143 0.52 -13.90 16.15
CA LEU A 143 0.68 -12.62 15.50
C LEU A 143 0.63 -12.79 13.97
N LEU A 144 0.21 -11.73 13.27
CA LEU A 144 0.20 -11.69 11.81
C LEU A 144 1.24 -10.69 11.29
N ASP A 145 2.20 -11.17 10.51
CA ASP A 145 3.12 -10.30 9.76
C ASP A 145 2.49 -9.91 8.41
N ARG A 146 2.26 -8.62 8.22
CA ARG A 146 1.53 -8.04 7.08
C ARG A 146 2.47 -7.70 5.94
N THR A 147 2.88 -8.71 5.17
CA THR A 147 3.94 -8.64 4.16
C THR A 147 3.43 -8.43 2.72
N ILE A 148 2.18 -8.71 2.43
CA ILE A 148 1.66 -8.87 1.06
C ILE A 148 1.72 -7.58 0.21
N CYS A 149 1.67 -6.39 0.80
CA CYS A 149 1.53 -5.16 0.02
C CYS A 149 2.84 -4.37 -0.12
N SER A 150 3.40 -3.86 0.97
CA SER A 150 4.42 -2.79 0.92
C SER A 150 5.72 -3.10 1.67
N ALA A 151 5.83 -4.26 2.31
CA ALA A 151 6.94 -4.55 3.23
C ALA A 151 8.31 -4.46 2.54
N ALA A 152 8.49 -5.15 1.41
CA ALA A 152 9.76 -5.18 0.71
C ALA A 152 10.17 -3.80 0.15
N GLY A 153 9.24 -3.09 -0.49
CA GLY A 153 9.50 -1.75 -1.00
C GLY A 153 9.80 -0.73 0.10
N LYS A 154 9.05 -0.79 1.22
CA LYS A 154 9.32 0.07 2.39
C LYS A 154 10.70 -0.22 2.99
N ALA A 155 11.09 -1.48 3.11
CA ALA A 155 12.40 -1.86 3.60
C ALA A 155 13.53 -1.32 2.71
N GLY A 156 13.40 -1.50 1.38
CA GLY A 156 14.35 -0.95 0.41
C GLY A 156 14.45 0.58 0.46
N TRP A 157 13.30 1.25 0.56
CA TRP A 157 13.24 2.70 0.68
C TRP A 157 13.86 3.21 1.97
N ALA A 158 13.49 2.63 3.11
CA ALA A 158 13.99 3.02 4.43
C ALA A 158 15.48 2.79 4.59
N ALA A 159 16.06 1.79 3.90
CA ALA A 159 17.51 1.57 3.88
C ALA A 159 18.31 2.73 3.26
N VAL A 160 17.67 3.61 2.49
CA VAL A 160 18.31 4.81 1.87
C VAL A 160 17.82 6.09 2.50
N ILE A 161 16.50 6.25 2.65
CA ILE A 161 15.88 7.51 3.10
C ILE A 161 15.70 7.56 4.63
N GLY A 162 15.76 6.41 5.31
CA GLY A 162 15.58 6.32 6.77
C GLY A 162 14.12 6.22 7.24
N ALA A 163 13.17 6.72 6.49
CA ALA A 163 11.75 6.74 6.86
C ALA A 163 10.83 6.61 5.63
N SER A 164 9.53 6.34 5.85
CA SER A 164 8.53 6.30 4.77
C SER A 164 8.02 7.71 4.45
N ILE A 165 8.94 8.58 4.05
CA ILE A 165 8.72 9.97 3.62
C ILE A 165 9.26 10.16 2.20
N GLY A 166 8.90 11.26 1.56
CA GLY A 166 9.36 11.65 0.24
C GLY A 166 8.88 13.05 -0.09
N MET A 167 8.93 13.45 -1.36
CA MET A 167 8.40 14.74 -1.78
C MET A 167 6.87 14.78 -1.69
N ASP A 168 6.32 15.97 -1.57
CA ASP A 168 4.88 16.21 -1.56
C ASP A 168 4.26 15.97 -2.94
N VAL A 169 3.04 15.40 -2.95
CA VAL A 169 2.33 15.11 -4.20
C VAL A 169 2.02 16.38 -4.99
N GLU A 170 1.71 17.47 -4.30
CA GLU A 170 1.40 18.77 -4.90
C GLU A 170 2.61 19.36 -5.64
N ALA A 171 3.81 19.13 -5.14
CA ALA A 171 5.03 19.68 -5.71
C ALA A 171 5.38 19.10 -7.10
N PHE A 172 4.83 17.93 -7.46
CA PHE A 172 5.04 17.35 -8.80
C PHE A 172 4.57 18.24 -9.95
N VAL A 173 3.68 19.18 -9.69
CA VAL A 173 3.16 20.11 -10.73
C VAL A 173 4.28 21.03 -11.29
N ASP A 174 5.30 21.29 -10.50
CA ASP A 174 6.43 22.16 -10.87
C ASP A 174 7.67 21.37 -11.34
N SER A 175 7.62 20.03 -11.35
CA SER A 175 8.66 19.19 -11.92
C SER A 175 8.78 19.40 -13.43
N LYS A 176 9.99 19.30 -13.97
CA LYS A 176 10.27 19.37 -15.41
C LYS A 176 10.49 18.00 -16.04
N LEU A 177 10.86 17.01 -15.23
CA LEU A 177 10.90 15.61 -15.60
C LEU A 177 10.23 14.78 -14.50
N ILE A 178 9.33 13.88 -14.90
CA ILE A 178 8.69 12.93 -13.97
C ILE A 178 8.89 11.52 -14.50
N LEU A 179 9.65 10.71 -13.77
CA LEU A 179 9.74 9.28 -14.00
C LEU A 179 8.64 8.57 -13.21
N ILE A 180 7.69 7.95 -13.88
CA ILE A 180 6.60 7.16 -13.29
C ILE A 180 7.02 5.70 -13.37
N TRP A 181 7.52 5.15 -12.26
CA TRP A 181 8.21 3.86 -12.23
C TRP A 181 7.41 2.80 -11.46
N GLY A 182 7.04 1.71 -12.11
CA GLY A 182 6.23 0.63 -11.54
C GLY A 182 4.89 1.12 -10.99
N SER A 183 4.27 2.09 -11.68
CA SER A 183 3.07 2.78 -11.22
C SER A 183 2.11 3.07 -12.37
N ASN A 184 0.81 2.78 -12.15
CA ASN A 184 -0.27 3.13 -13.06
C ASN A 184 -1.24 4.11 -12.38
N PRO A 185 -0.88 5.39 -12.20
CA PRO A 185 -1.64 6.35 -11.41
C PRO A 185 -3.03 6.66 -11.96
N ILE A 186 -3.31 6.46 -13.24
CA ILE A 186 -4.68 6.58 -13.78
C ILE A 186 -5.66 5.68 -13.03
N THR A 187 -5.21 4.50 -12.57
CA THR A 187 -6.05 3.55 -11.87
C THR A 187 -5.86 3.53 -10.36
N SER A 188 -4.68 3.93 -9.86
CA SER A 188 -4.30 3.72 -8.45
C SER A 188 -3.93 4.99 -7.68
N SER A 189 -3.78 6.15 -8.34
CA SER A 189 -3.42 7.42 -7.72
C SER A 189 -3.85 8.59 -8.60
N LEU A 190 -5.16 8.76 -8.70
CA LEU A 190 -5.79 9.69 -9.66
C LEU A 190 -5.34 11.13 -9.46
N HIS A 191 -5.17 11.55 -8.22
CA HIS A 191 -4.81 12.93 -7.89
C HIS A 191 -3.35 13.22 -8.24
N PHE A 192 -2.41 12.30 -7.98
CA PHE A 192 -1.07 12.40 -8.52
C PHE A 192 -1.09 12.49 -10.06
N TRP A 193 -1.93 11.67 -10.73
CA TRP A 193 -2.05 11.72 -12.18
C TRP A 193 -2.50 13.09 -12.67
N ALA A 194 -3.45 13.73 -11.99
CA ALA A 194 -3.88 15.10 -12.31
C ALA A 194 -2.73 16.11 -12.22
N ARG A 195 -1.87 16.00 -11.18
CA ARG A 195 -0.67 16.83 -11.02
C ARG A 195 0.35 16.57 -12.12
N ALA A 196 0.60 15.32 -12.46
CA ALA A 196 1.52 14.96 -13.55
C ALA A 196 1.02 15.48 -14.92
N GLN A 197 -0.29 15.45 -15.17
CA GLN A 197 -0.87 16.04 -16.39
C GLN A 197 -0.78 17.56 -16.40
N GLU A 198 -0.91 18.21 -15.26
CA GLU A 198 -0.68 19.67 -15.17
C GLU A 198 0.78 20.01 -15.42
N ALA A 199 1.72 19.28 -14.83
CA ALA A 199 3.14 19.43 -15.12
C ALA A 199 3.44 19.26 -16.62
N LYS A 200 2.83 18.26 -17.26
CA LYS A 200 2.95 18.03 -18.70
C LYS A 200 2.46 19.23 -19.52
N ARG A 201 1.31 19.82 -19.18
CA ARG A 201 0.80 21.05 -19.84
C ARG A 201 1.75 22.23 -19.68
N ARG A 202 2.51 22.27 -18.57
CA ARG A 202 3.56 23.29 -18.31
C ARG A 202 4.92 22.91 -18.92
N GLY A 203 4.97 21.90 -19.79
CA GLY A 203 6.15 21.50 -20.53
C GLY A 203 7.02 20.43 -19.87
N ALA A 204 6.57 19.77 -18.80
CA ALA A 204 7.32 18.68 -18.21
C ALA A 204 7.33 17.43 -19.10
N LYS A 205 8.48 16.74 -19.14
CA LYS A 205 8.63 15.43 -19.79
C LYS A 205 8.14 14.33 -18.84
N LEU A 206 7.20 13.50 -19.28
CA LEU A 206 6.73 12.32 -18.55
C LEU A 206 7.30 11.05 -19.17
N VAL A 207 7.93 10.20 -18.36
CA VAL A 207 8.47 8.89 -18.73
C VAL A 207 7.79 7.82 -17.88
N ALA A 208 7.17 6.82 -18.50
CA ALA A 208 6.67 5.65 -17.81
C ALA A 208 7.70 4.52 -17.91
N ILE A 209 8.09 3.94 -16.78
CA ILE A 209 8.97 2.78 -16.69
C ILE A 209 8.14 1.64 -16.11
N ASP A 210 7.67 0.74 -16.96
CA ASP A 210 6.69 -0.30 -16.60
C ASP A 210 6.73 -1.42 -17.66
N PRO A 211 6.77 -2.71 -17.29
CA PRO A 211 6.69 -3.80 -18.23
C PRO A 211 5.45 -3.76 -19.13
N TYR A 212 4.36 -3.25 -18.59
CA TYR A 212 3.06 -3.19 -19.25
C TYR A 212 2.78 -1.78 -19.80
N ARG A 213 2.37 -1.71 -21.07
CA ARG A 213 1.93 -0.44 -21.68
C ARG A 213 0.55 -0.04 -21.18
N SER A 214 0.50 0.35 -19.91
CA SER A 214 -0.70 0.77 -19.20
C SER A 214 -1.31 2.05 -19.81
N ALA A 215 -2.54 2.40 -19.38
CA ALA A 215 -3.17 3.67 -19.76
C ALA A 215 -2.31 4.89 -19.39
N THR A 216 -1.55 4.80 -18.30
CA THR A 216 -0.55 5.81 -17.91
C THR A 216 0.60 5.88 -18.91
N ALA A 217 1.19 4.75 -19.27
CA ALA A 217 2.30 4.69 -20.23
C ALA A 217 1.90 5.24 -21.61
N GLN A 218 0.67 4.95 -22.06
CA GLN A 218 0.15 5.48 -23.32
C GLN A 218 0.04 7.01 -23.36
N LYS A 219 -0.06 7.66 -22.21
CA LYS A 219 -0.20 9.12 -22.07
C LYS A 219 1.12 9.81 -21.70
N CYS A 220 2.19 9.07 -21.43
CA CYS A 220 3.54 9.60 -21.24
C CYS A 220 4.21 9.90 -22.59
N HIS A 221 5.29 10.69 -22.59
CA HIS A 221 6.08 10.97 -23.78
C HIS A 221 6.95 9.78 -24.19
N VAL A 222 7.46 9.04 -23.18
CA VAL A 222 8.32 7.87 -23.39
C VAL A 222 7.78 6.73 -22.53
N HIS A 223 7.82 5.51 -23.08
CA HIS A 223 7.57 4.27 -22.37
C HIS A 223 8.81 3.38 -22.43
N VAL A 224 9.39 3.07 -21.28
CA VAL A 224 10.50 2.12 -21.11
C VAL A 224 9.89 0.79 -20.66
N ALA A 225 9.75 -0.15 -21.59
CA ALA A 225 9.10 -1.45 -21.37
C ALA A 225 10.13 -2.52 -21.01
N LEU A 226 10.66 -2.45 -19.79
CA LEU A 226 11.67 -3.41 -19.30
C LEU A 226 11.04 -4.76 -18.95
N LEU A 227 11.85 -5.82 -18.92
CA LEU A 227 11.42 -7.13 -18.40
C LEU A 227 11.11 -7.06 -16.90
N PRO A 228 10.06 -7.75 -16.42
CA PRO A 228 9.71 -7.77 -14.99
C PRO A 228 10.89 -8.19 -14.11
N GLY A 229 11.15 -7.44 -13.03
CA GLY A 229 12.20 -7.77 -12.05
C GLY A 229 13.60 -7.27 -12.41
N THR A 230 13.74 -6.49 -13.48
CA THR A 230 15.04 -5.97 -13.94
C THR A 230 15.27 -4.50 -13.59
N ASP A 231 14.38 -3.90 -12.85
CA ASP A 231 14.41 -2.49 -12.46
C ASP A 231 15.68 -2.06 -11.73
N GLY A 232 16.23 -2.96 -10.88
CA GLY A 232 17.52 -2.71 -10.22
C GLY A 232 18.69 -2.61 -11.18
N ALA A 233 18.69 -3.42 -12.25
CA ALA A 233 19.70 -3.37 -13.31
C ALA A 233 19.61 -2.05 -14.09
N LEU A 234 18.39 -1.62 -14.44
CA LEU A 234 18.16 -0.32 -15.08
C LEU A 234 18.63 0.82 -14.17
N ALA A 235 18.26 0.82 -12.88
CA ALA A 235 18.68 1.86 -11.95
C ALA A 235 20.21 1.97 -11.83
N LEU A 236 20.91 0.85 -11.71
CA LEU A 236 22.38 0.83 -11.66
C LEU A 236 23.02 1.31 -12.98
N ALA A 237 22.42 0.96 -14.12
CA ALA A 237 22.90 1.45 -15.42
C ALA A 237 22.69 2.96 -15.60
N LEU A 238 21.55 3.51 -15.12
CA LEU A 238 21.38 4.97 -15.07
C LEU A 238 22.47 5.63 -14.22
N MET A 239 22.79 5.07 -13.04
CA MET A 239 23.87 5.56 -12.19
C MET A 239 25.22 5.47 -12.89
N HIS A 240 25.51 4.36 -13.59
CA HIS A 240 26.73 4.21 -14.38
C HIS A 240 26.91 5.36 -15.37
N VAL A 241 25.86 5.67 -16.14
CA VAL A 241 25.92 6.76 -17.14
C VAL A 241 26.05 8.12 -16.44
N LEU A 242 25.30 8.37 -15.36
CA LEU A 242 25.41 9.62 -14.59
C LEU A 242 26.84 9.86 -14.09
N MET A 243 27.52 8.81 -13.61
CA MET A 243 28.90 8.88 -13.11
C MET A 243 29.92 9.00 -14.24
N ARG A 244 29.73 8.26 -15.34
CA ARG A 244 30.60 8.26 -16.50
C ARG A 244 30.64 9.62 -17.22
N ASP A 245 29.47 10.26 -17.31
CA ASP A 245 29.25 11.47 -18.11
C ASP A 245 29.20 12.76 -17.27
N ASP A 246 29.76 12.71 -16.04
CA ASP A 246 29.88 13.85 -15.10
C ASP A 246 28.55 14.58 -14.77
N LEU A 247 27.45 13.78 -14.68
CA LEU A 247 26.12 14.29 -14.37
C LEU A 247 25.75 14.19 -12.87
N VAL A 248 26.70 13.77 -12.02
CA VAL A 248 26.51 13.65 -10.57
C VAL A 248 26.74 15.01 -9.90
N ASP A 249 25.84 15.41 -9.00
CA ASP A 249 26.02 16.56 -8.10
C ASP A 249 26.93 16.16 -6.93
N ILE A 250 28.24 16.22 -7.14
CA ILE A 250 29.25 15.80 -6.17
C ILE A 250 29.14 16.62 -4.86
N ASP A 251 28.86 17.93 -4.93
CA ASP A 251 28.68 18.77 -3.73
C ASP A 251 27.49 18.26 -2.88
N TYR A 252 26.39 17.83 -3.51
CA TYR A 252 25.26 17.25 -2.79
C TYR A 252 25.61 15.88 -2.19
N VAL A 253 26.26 15.02 -2.97
CA VAL A 253 26.67 13.69 -2.55
C VAL A 253 27.57 13.76 -1.33
N ASP A 254 28.60 14.60 -1.36
CA ASP A 254 29.61 14.73 -0.28
C ASP A 254 28.99 15.26 1.03
N ARG A 255 28.02 16.17 0.92
CA ARG A 255 27.41 16.79 2.12
C ARG A 255 26.26 16.02 2.71
N HIS A 256 25.53 15.24 1.92
CA HIS A 256 24.22 14.70 2.31
C HIS A 256 24.10 13.18 2.18
N THR A 257 25.15 12.49 1.77
CA THR A 257 25.09 11.03 1.59
C THR A 257 26.25 10.29 2.25
N VAL A 258 26.08 8.99 2.39
CA VAL A 258 27.14 8.06 2.79
C VAL A 258 27.15 6.87 1.83
N GLY A 259 28.34 6.27 1.61
CA GLY A 259 28.47 5.06 0.81
C GLY A 259 28.52 5.29 -0.71
N TYR A 260 28.80 6.49 -1.18
CA TYR A 260 28.88 6.82 -2.61
C TYR A 260 29.94 5.98 -3.33
N GLU A 261 31.15 5.79 -2.76
CA GLU A 261 32.20 4.98 -3.40
C GLU A 261 31.77 3.53 -3.63
N ALA A 262 31.17 2.90 -2.64
CA ALA A 262 30.66 1.53 -2.78
C ALA A 262 29.53 1.44 -3.82
N LEU A 263 28.70 2.47 -3.94
CA LEU A 263 27.67 2.55 -4.99
C LEU A 263 28.32 2.74 -6.37
N ARG A 264 29.34 3.56 -6.46
CA ARG A 264 30.09 3.80 -7.71
C ARG A 264 30.76 2.52 -8.22
N GLU A 265 31.42 1.76 -7.35
CA GLU A 265 31.99 0.46 -7.69
C GLU A 265 30.92 -0.52 -8.20
N ARG A 266 29.78 -0.57 -7.53
CA ARG A 266 28.67 -1.44 -7.94
C ARG A 266 28.05 -1.01 -9.28
N ALA A 267 27.87 0.30 -9.49
CA ALA A 267 27.31 0.84 -10.73
C ALA A 267 28.28 0.66 -11.91
N ALA A 268 29.60 0.68 -11.69
CA ALA A 268 30.60 0.47 -12.74
C ALA A 268 30.44 -0.89 -13.47
N GLU A 269 29.91 -1.91 -12.79
CA GLU A 269 29.66 -3.22 -13.39
C GLU A 269 28.44 -3.23 -14.34
N TRP A 270 27.59 -2.21 -14.29
CA TRP A 270 26.32 -2.17 -14.99
C TRP A 270 26.34 -1.19 -16.17
N THR A 271 27.15 -1.52 -17.21
CA THR A 271 27.15 -0.70 -18.42
C THR A 271 25.77 -0.73 -19.11
N PRO A 272 25.42 0.29 -19.91
CA PRO A 272 24.17 0.29 -20.68
C PRO A 272 23.95 -0.95 -21.51
N GLU A 273 25.02 -1.53 -22.11
CA GLU A 273 24.95 -2.72 -22.94
C GLU A 273 24.64 -3.98 -22.12
N ARG A 274 25.24 -4.11 -20.92
CA ARG A 274 24.92 -5.18 -19.98
C ARG A 274 23.48 -5.11 -19.51
N ALA A 275 23.06 -3.93 -19.06
CA ALA A 275 21.71 -3.70 -18.56
C ALA A 275 20.65 -3.88 -19.67
N ALA A 276 20.94 -3.44 -20.90
CA ALA A 276 20.07 -3.63 -22.06
C ALA A 276 19.72 -5.10 -22.29
N LYS A 277 20.72 -5.99 -22.21
CA LYS A 277 20.52 -7.44 -22.33
C LYS A 277 19.65 -8.01 -21.22
N VAL A 278 19.82 -7.53 -19.97
CA VAL A 278 19.06 -7.99 -18.80
C VAL A 278 17.64 -7.43 -18.82
N CYS A 279 17.50 -6.16 -19.17
CA CYS A 279 16.21 -5.45 -19.15
C CYS A 279 15.38 -5.69 -20.43
N GLY A 280 15.97 -6.19 -21.50
CA GLY A 280 15.27 -6.37 -22.78
C GLY A 280 14.93 -5.05 -23.49
N ILE A 281 15.73 -4.00 -23.30
CA ILE A 281 15.56 -2.67 -23.91
C ILE A 281 16.82 -2.22 -24.63
N ASP A 282 16.73 -1.18 -25.47
CA ASP A 282 17.90 -0.63 -26.20
C ASP A 282 18.85 0.10 -25.24
N SER A 283 20.16 -0.12 -25.36
CA SER A 283 21.17 0.58 -24.55
C SER A 283 21.15 2.09 -24.76
N ARG A 284 20.84 2.56 -25.97
CA ARG A 284 20.67 4.00 -26.25
C ARG A 284 19.52 4.60 -25.43
N GLN A 285 18.42 3.86 -25.27
CA GLN A 285 17.30 4.33 -24.43
C GLN A 285 17.73 4.51 -22.96
N ILE A 286 18.63 3.63 -22.45
CA ILE A 286 19.21 3.78 -21.11
C ILE A 286 20.05 5.05 -21.01
N VAL A 287 20.91 5.29 -21.98
CA VAL A 287 21.78 6.49 -22.02
C VAL A 287 20.94 7.76 -22.12
N GLU A 288 19.97 7.83 -23.02
CA GLU A 288 19.07 8.96 -23.18
C GLU A 288 18.28 9.26 -21.89
N LEU A 289 17.75 8.22 -21.23
CA LEU A 289 17.04 8.37 -19.98
C LEU A 289 17.94 8.90 -18.86
N ALA A 290 19.18 8.44 -18.77
CA ALA A 290 20.14 8.91 -17.79
C ALA A 290 20.52 10.37 -18.04
N HIS A 291 20.73 10.78 -19.28
CA HIS A 291 20.99 12.17 -19.66
C HIS A 291 19.81 13.08 -19.35
N ASP A 292 18.58 12.66 -19.69
CA ASP A 292 17.37 13.39 -19.32
C ASP A 292 17.31 13.61 -17.80
N TYR A 293 17.50 12.51 -17.03
CA TYR A 293 17.43 12.57 -15.58
C TYR A 293 18.57 13.37 -14.96
N GLY A 294 19.75 13.31 -15.55
CA GLY A 294 20.95 14.07 -15.16
C GLY A 294 20.89 15.56 -15.50
N SER A 295 20.12 15.99 -16.51
CA SER A 295 20.16 17.35 -17.04
C SER A 295 18.87 18.16 -16.84
N ILE A 296 17.69 17.53 -16.91
CA ILE A 296 16.41 18.22 -16.75
C ILE A 296 16.09 18.44 -15.28
N ARG A 297 15.94 19.67 -14.86
CA ARG A 297 15.72 20.06 -13.45
C ARG A 297 14.48 20.94 -13.29
N PRO A 298 13.69 20.81 -12.20
CA PRO A 298 13.75 19.72 -11.22
C PRO A 298 13.23 18.38 -11.78
N ALA A 299 13.89 17.28 -11.40
CA ALA A 299 13.52 15.92 -11.78
C ALA A 299 12.92 15.16 -10.60
N ALA A 300 11.82 14.46 -10.82
CA ALA A 300 11.11 13.71 -9.80
C ALA A 300 10.84 12.25 -10.23
N ILE A 301 10.84 11.34 -9.26
CA ILE A 301 10.49 9.93 -9.46
C ILE A 301 9.25 9.58 -8.63
N ARG A 302 8.19 9.10 -9.29
CA ARG A 302 7.04 8.50 -8.62
C ARG A 302 7.11 6.98 -8.70
N LEU A 303 7.47 6.34 -7.59
CA LEU A 303 7.42 4.88 -7.46
C LEU A 303 6.06 4.44 -6.92
N ASN A 304 5.71 3.18 -7.18
CA ASN A 304 4.61 2.53 -6.49
C ASN A 304 4.95 1.05 -6.23
N TYR A 305 4.07 0.36 -5.55
CA TYR A 305 4.32 -1.01 -5.07
C TYR A 305 4.25 -2.09 -6.15
N GLY A 306 4.00 -1.74 -7.41
CA GLY A 306 4.26 -2.61 -8.57
C GLY A 306 5.70 -3.11 -8.60
N MET A 307 6.65 -2.27 -8.16
CA MET A 307 8.09 -2.56 -8.10
C MET A 307 8.46 -3.80 -7.30
N GLN A 308 7.71 -4.13 -6.26
CA GLN A 308 8.07 -5.21 -5.33
C GLN A 308 7.28 -6.51 -5.57
N ARG A 309 6.55 -6.63 -6.70
CA ARG A 309 5.78 -7.84 -7.05
C ARG A 309 6.63 -8.95 -7.69
N VAL A 310 7.94 -8.79 -7.65
CA VAL A 310 8.93 -9.69 -8.21
C VAL A 310 10.02 -10.00 -7.19
N HIS A 311 10.75 -11.08 -7.41
CA HIS A 311 11.92 -11.41 -6.60
C HIS A 311 12.95 -10.27 -6.68
N GLY A 312 13.47 -9.85 -5.53
CA GLY A 312 14.44 -8.74 -5.46
C GLY A 312 13.83 -7.33 -5.58
N GLY A 313 12.50 -7.18 -5.67
CA GLY A 313 11.85 -5.88 -5.86
C GLY A 313 12.16 -4.83 -4.78
N GLY A 314 12.37 -5.26 -3.52
CA GLY A 314 12.84 -4.37 -2.45
C GLY A 314 14.22 -3.79 -2.73
N ASN A 315 15.15 -4.58 -3.27
CA ASN A 315 16.47 -4.11 -3.68
C ASN A 315 16.40 -3.16 -4.90
N ALA A 316 15.47 -3.40 -5.82
CA ALA A 316 15.22 -2.47 -6.93
C ALA A 316 14.76 -1.10 -6.41
N VAL A 317 13.81 -1.06 -5.46
CA VAL A 317 13.39 0.18 -4.79
C VAL A 317 14.56 0.85 -4.09
N ARG A 318 15.42 0.09 -3.39
CA ARG A 318 16.64 0.61 -2.75
C ARG A 318 17.56 1.28 -3.76
N ALA A 319 17.82 0.66 -4.89
CA ALA A 319 18.66 1.23 -5.94
C ALA A 319 18.04 2.53 -6.50
N ILE A 320 16.76 2.51 -6.86
CA ILE A 320 16.07 3.70 -7.39
C ILE A 320 16.06 4.85 -6.38
N ALA A 321 15.93 4.57 -5.08
CA ALA A 321 15.95 5.58 -4.02
C ALA A 321 17.28 6.33 -3.92
N CYS A 322 18.40 5.79 -4.44
CA CYS A 322 19.68 6.48 -4.50
C CYS A 322 19.76 7.53 -5.63
N LEU A 323 19.01 7.36 -6.73
CA LEU A 323 19.08 8.23 -7.90
C LEU A 323 18.90 9.73 -7.61
N PRO A 324 17.90 10.15 -6.80
CA PRO A 324 17.71 11.57 -6.52
C PRO A 324 18.90 12.26 -5.82
N ALA A 325 19.62 11.51 -4.98
CA ALA A 325 20.79 12.02 -4.30
C ALA A 325 21.95 12.26 -5.28
N LEU A 326 22.16 11.36 -6.24
CA LEU A 326 23.24 11.49 -7.22
C LEU A 326 23.14 12.76 -8.05
N VAL A 327 21.94 13.18 -8.36
CA VAL A 327 21.70 14.38 -9.19
C VAL A 327 21.29 15.61 -8.39
N GLY A 328 21.38 15.57 -7.05
CA GLY A 328 20.97 16.67 -6.18
C GLY A 328 19.51 17.07 -6.28
N ALA A 329 18.62 16.12 -6.69
CA ALA A 329 17.22 16.42 -6.95
C ALA A 329 16.48 16.94 -5.70
N TRP A 330 16.88 16.51 -4.51
CA TRP A 330 16.31 16.94 -3.23
C TRP A 330 16.57 18.40 -2.85
N ARG A 331 17.42 19.14 -3.61
CA ARG A 331 17.61 20.58 -3.42
C ARG A 331 16.36 21.39 -3.76
N HIS A 332 15.42 20.79 -4.51
CA HIS A 332 14.24 21.48 -5.00
C HIS A 332 12.96 20.79 -4.51
N PRO A 333 11.96 21.51 -4.01
CA PRO A 333 10.68 20.92 -3.57
C PRO A 333 9.98 20.04 -4.63
N ALA A 334 10.12 20.41 -5.93
CA ALA A 334 9.59 19.67 -7.06
C ALA A 334 10.56 18.61 -7.62
N GLY A 335 11.66 18.32 -6.91
CA GLY A 335 12.63 17.27 -7.22
C GLY A 335 12.67 16.21 -6.13
N GLY A 336 13.29 15.07 -6.44
CA GLY A 336 13.40 13.95 -5.51
C GLY A 336 12.59 12.74 -5.91
N ALA A 337 12.02 12.05 -4.94
CA ALA A 337 11.19 10.88 -5.22
C ALA A 337 10.08 10.65 -4.17
N LEU A 338 9.05 9.90 -4.54
CA LEU A 338 7.96 9.52 -3.66
C LEU A 338 7.58 8.06 -3.90
N LEU A 339 7.74 7.23 -2.86
CA LEU A 339 7.13 5.89 -2.78
C LEU A 339 5.88 5.93 -1.91
N SER A 340 6.00 6.44 -0.69
CA SER A 340 4.94 6.48 0.31
C SER A 340 5.11 7.69 1.24
N SER A 341 3.99 8.30 1.59
CA SER A 341 3.89 9.36 2.59
C SER A 341 3.43 8.87 3.98
N SER A 342 3.38 7.55 4.20
CA SER A 342 2.80 6.98 5.44
C SER A 342 3.57 7.31 6.72
N GLY A 343 4.79 7.82 6.61
CA GLY A 343 5.62 8.28 7.73
C GLY A 343 5.59 9.80 7.96
N THR A 344 4.87 10.57 7.13
CA THR A 344 4.81 12.04 7.24
C THR A 344 4.19 12.49 8.57
N PHE A 345 3.19 11.75 9.05
CA PHE A 345 2.55 12.01 10.35
C PHE A 345 2.84 10.85 11.31
N PRO A 346 3.90 10.95 12.12
CA PRO A 346 4.24 9.89 13.06
C PRO A 346 3.16 9.75 14.14
N MET A 347 2.76 8.51 14.40
CA MET A 347 1.78 8.17 15.43
C MET A 347 2.38 7.21 16.45
N GLN A 348 2.03 7.38 17.71
CA GLN A 348 2.45 6.47 18.79
C GLN A 348 1.60 5.19 18.76
N LYS A 349 1.85 4.33 17.77
CA LYS A 349 1.10 3.10 17.56
C LYS A 349 1.12 2.16 18.76
N ASN A 350 2.20 2.12 19.53
CA ASN A 350 2.31 1.30 20.73
C ASN A 350 1.23 1.67 21.78
N ALA A 351 0.86 2.95 21.88
CA ALA A 351 -0.22 3.37 22.78
C ALA A 351 -1.60 2.87 22.30
N LEU A 352 -1.76 2.65 21.00
CA LEU A 352 -2.98 2.11 20.40
C LEU A 352 -3.02 0.58 20.45
N GLU A 353 -1.95 -0.06 20.02
CA GLU A 353 -1.87 -1.52 19.83
C GLU A 353 -1.57 -2.28 21.13
N ARG A 354 -0.99 -1.63 22.14
CA ARG A 354 -0.64 -2.18 23.46
C ARG A 354 0.15 -3.48 23.36
N PRO A 355 1.38 -3.47 22.81
CA PRO A 355 2.24 -4.65 22.75
C PRO A 355 2.66 -5.15 24.15
N ASP A 356 2.54 -4.31 25.17
CA ASP A 356 2.75 -4.71 26.59
C ASP A 356 1.74 -5.76 27.08
N LEU A 357 0.62 -5.96 26.37
CA LEU A 357 -0.33 -7.03 26.66
C LEU A 357 0.08 -8.40 26.12
N ILE A 358 1.11 -8.46 25.27
CA ILE A 358 1.64 -9.71 24.73
C ILE A 358 2.30 -10.50 25.88
N ARG A 359 1.92 -11.76 26.01
CA ARG A 359 2.50 -12.67 26.99
C ARG A 359 3.44 -13.67 26.32
N GLY A 360 4.65 -13.80 26.84
CA GLY A 360 5.65 -14.71 26.28
C GLY A 360 6.12 -14.28 24.89
N MET A 361 6.41 -15.25 24.04
CA MET A 361 6.84 -15.05 22.65
C MET A 361 5.85 -15.76 21.70
N PRO A 362 4.72 -15.13 21.35
CA PRO A 362 3.81 -15.73 20.41
C PRO A 362 4.46 -15.83 19.02
N ARG A 363 4.15 -16.91 18.31
CA ARG A 363 4.62 -17.06 16.93
C ARG A 363 4.03 -15.99 16.03
N THR A 364 4.77 -15.64 15.00
CA THR A 364 4.32 -14.70 13.98
C THR A 364 4.12 -15.44 12.64
N ILE A 365 2.95 -15.33 12.06
CA ILE A 365 2.60 -15.98 10.80
C ILE A 365 2.67 -14.95 9.68
N ASN A 366 3.45 -15.24 8.64
CA ASN A 366 3.48 -14.43 7.44
C ASN A 366 2.15 -14.55 6.68
N MET A 367 1.46 -13.44 6.48
CA MET A 367 0.16 -13.44 5.82
C MET A 367 0.20 -13.97 4.38
N SER A 368 1.34 -13.85 3.69
CA SER A 368 1.51 -14.39 2.33
C SER A 368 1.60 -15.92 2.30
N ALA A 369 1.93 -16.55 3.45
CA ALA A 369 2.00 -18.00 3.61
C ALA A 369 0.75 -18.59 4.31
N ILE A 370 -0.38 -17.88 4.29
CA ILE A 370 -1.60 -18.31 5.01
C ILE A 370 -2.10 -19.69 4.54
N GLY A 371 -1.98 -20.01 3.26
CA GLY A 371 -2.36 -21.31 2.73
C GLY A 371 -1.56 -22.46 3.38
N GLU A 372 -0.25 -22.28 3.51
CA GLU A 372 0.64 -23.22 4.21
C GLU A 372 0.32 -23.28 5.70
N ALA A 373 0.14 -22.14 6.35
CA ALA A 373 -0.19 -22.06 7.77
C ALA A 373 -1.48 -22.81 8.11
N LEU A 374 -2.49 -22.72 7.27
CA LEU A 374 -3.76 -23.41 7.46
C LEU A 374 -3.71 -24.91 7.14
N THR A 375 -2.78 -25.37 6.28
CA THR A 375 -2.81 -26.76 5.77
C THR A 375 -1.67 -27.63 6.29
N ARG A 376 -0.58 -27.07 6.78
CA ARG A 376 0.65 -27.81 7.14
C ARG A 376 1.17 -27.52 8.55
N MET A 377 0.77 -26.38 9.13
CA MET A 377 1.26 -26.03 10.46
C MET A 377 0.55 -26.88 11.52
N ASP A 378 1.31 -27.53 12.41
CA ASP A 378 0.85 -28.53 13.36
C ASP A 378 1.33 -28.31 14.83
N ASP A 379 2.21 -27.32 15.08
CA ASP A 379 2.74 -27.03 16.41
C ASP A 379 2.59 -25.54 16.78
N PRO A 380 1.44 -25.16 17.37
CA PRO A 380 0.13 -25.80 17.28
C PRO A 380 -0.53 -25.57 15.91
N PRO A 381 -1.46 -26.42 15.48
CA PRO A 381 -2.23 -26.15 14.27
C PRO A 381 -3.14 -24.92 14.45
N ILE A 382 -3.52 -24.27 13.37
CA ILE A 382 -4.54 -23.19 13.43
C ILE A 382 -5.90 -23.85 13.60
N ARG A 383 -6.56 -23.61 14.74
CA ARG A 383 -7.91 -24.09 15.07
C ARG A 383 -8.99 -23.05 14.89
N ALA A 384 -8.63 -21.78 15.01
CA ALA A 384 -9.55 -20.68 14.73
C ALA A 384 -8.85 -19.57 13.93
N ILE A 385 -9.60 -18.97 13.02
CA ILE A 385 -9.20 -17.77 12.29
C ILE A 385 -10.28 -16.70 12.38
N TYR A 386 -9.90 -15.47 12.71
CA TYR A 386 -10.78 -14.32 12.71
C TYR A 386 -10.35 -13.35 11.59
N VAL A 387 -11.13 -13.31 10.51
CA VAL A 387 -10.87 -12.49 9.33
C VAL A 387 -11.67 -11.19 9.42
N TYR A 388 -10.97 -10.05 9.28
CA TYR A 388 -11.59 -8.73 9.25
C TYR A 388 -10.78 -7.78 8.37
N ASN A 389 -11.42 -6.81 7.74
CA ASN A 389 -10.79 -5.87 6.80
C ASN A 389 -9.91 -6.56 5.74
N SER A 390 -10.28 -7.75 5.30
CA SER A 390 -9.50 -8.52 4.33
C SER A 390 -10.31 -9.67 3.73
N ASN A 391 -9.95 -10.05 2.50
CA ASN A 391 -10.46 -11.27 1.87
C ASN A 391 -9.27 -12.16 1.46
N PRO A 392 -8.73 -13.00 2.37
CA PRO A 392 -7.56 -13.82 2.09
C PRO A 392 -7.75 -14.79 0.92
N VAL A 393 -8.94 -15.32 0.72
CA VAL A 393 -9.23 -16.27 -0.38
C VAL A 393 -9.09 -15.58 -1.74
N ALA A 394 -9.43 -14.30 -1.84
CA ALA A 394 -9.31 -13.54 -3.08
C ALA A 394 -7.91 -12.94 -3.30
N VAL A 395 -7.15 -12.61 -2.24
CA VAL A 395 -5.94 -11.78 -2.39
C VAL A 395 -4.63 -12.47 -1.98
N ALA A 396 -4.67 -13.53 -1.18
CA ALA A 396 -3.47 -14.24 -0.77
C ALA A 396 -2.92 -15.11 -1.93
N PRO A 397 -1.59 -15.25 -2.05
CA PRO A 397 -1.01 -16.14 -3.05
C PRO A 397 -1.33 -17.61 -2.74
N GLU A 398 -1.12 -18.48 -3.73
CA GLU A 398 -1.44 -19.92 -3.65
C GLU A 398 -2.92 -20.21 -3.31
N SER A 399 -3.83 -19.58 -4.03
CA SER A 399 -5.27 -19.59 -3.77
C SER A 399 -5.87 -20.98 -3.53
N SER A 400 -5.36 -22.02 -4.20
CA SER A 400 -5.82 -23.41 -3.99
C SER A 400 -5.46 -23.94 -2.60
N SER A 401 -4.29 -23.62 -2.05
CA SER A 401 -3.90 -23.96 -0.67
C SER A 401 -4.71 -23.16 0.35
N VAL A 402 -4.93 -21.87 0.06
CA VAL A 402 -5.80 -21.01 0.91
C VAL A 402 -7.21 -21.56 0.97
N THR A 403 -7.81 -21.89 -0.18
CA THR A 403 -9.16 -22.44 -0.26
C THR A 403 -9.28 -23.77 0.50
N ARG A 404 -8.31 -24.70 0.32
CA ARG A 404 -8.27 -25.95 1.09
C ARG A 404 -8.18 -25.70 2.60
N GLY A 405 -7.35 -24.73 3.01
CA GLY A 405 -7.22 -24.35 4.41
C GLY A 405 -8.53 -23.87 5.02
N PHE A 406 -9.23 -22.98 4.35
CA PHE A 406 -10.54 -22.47 4.79
C PHE A 406 -11.65 -23.52 4.73
N ALA A 407 -11.54 -24.51 3.84
CA ALA A 407 -12.51 -25.61 3.72
C ALA A 407 -12.42 -26.66 4.85
N ARG A 408 -11.37 -26.62 5.69
CA ARG A 408 -11.22 -27.54 6.82
C ARG A 408 -12.41 -27.42 7.78
N GLU A 409 -13.10 -28.52 8.06
CA GLU A 409 -14.25 -28.53 8.99
C GLU A 409 -13.84 -28.31 10.46
N ASP A 410 -12.61 -28.69 10.83
CA ASP A 410 -12.03 -28.49 12.16
C ASP A 410 -11.53 -27.05 12.42
N LEU A 411 -11.55 -26.18 11.39
CA LEU A 411 -11.20 -24.77 11.53
C LEU A 411 -12.44 -23.93 11.87
N PHE A 412 -12.49 -23.37 13.05
CA PHE A 412 -13.49 -22.35 13.38
C PHE A 412 -13.15 -21.04 12.66
N CYS A 413 -14.03 -20.58 11.78
CA CYS A 413 -13.79 -19.40 10.95
C CYS A 413 -14.82 -18.31 11.25
N VAL A 414 -14.36 -17.16 11.70
CA VAL A 414 -15.17 -15.96 11.86
C VAL A 414 -14.77 -14.96 10.77
N VAL A 415 -15.75 -14.47 10.02
CA VAL A 415 -15.55 -13.42 9.00
C VAL A 415 -16.36 -12.19 9.39
N HIS A 416 -15.66 -11.12 9.70
CA HIS A 416 -16.26 -9.84 10.07
C HIS A 416 -16.21 -8.90 8.86
N GLU A 417 -17.25 -8.94 8.07
CA GLU A 417 -17.37 -8.20 6.80
C GLU A 417 -18.81 -7.71 6.62
N ILE A 418 -19.02 -6.81 5.69
CA ILE A 418 -20.32 -6.17 5.41
C ILE A 418 -20.99 -6.64 4.11
N PHE A 419 -20.32 -7.51 3.34
CA PHE A 419 -20.84 -8.16 2.14
C PHE A 419 -20.54 -9.66 2.13
#